data_dfa5359395a6d9c38cab881c6c8b0958
#
_entry.id   dfa5359395a6d9c38cab881c6c8b0958
#
_cell.length_a   1.000
_cell.length_b   1.000
_cell.length_c   1.000
_cell.angle_alpha   90.00
_cell.angle_beta   90.00
_cell.angle_gamma   90.00
#
_symmetry.space_group_name_H-M   'P 1'
#
loop_
_entity.id
_entity.type
_entity.pdbx_description
1 polymer ?
#
loop_
_entity_poly.entity_id
_entity_poly.type
_entity_poly.pdbx_seq_one_letter_code
_entity_poly.pdbx_strand_id
1 'polypeptide(L)'
;RARRPSRSSPGFDPTAVRGTPPPDWKPGPVTGMRKACFRMQADGHNLEVTVIPAGGDLLANVNRWRGQLKLEPLDQQQLIDSSLDVKAGNLDGKYIVIPGASETILAAIFPEAGGGSWFVKLRGDSKIAELQQEAFRAFVSSLRFSPSFQ
;
A
#
# COMPACT_ATOMS: atom_id res chain seq x y z
N ARG A 1 25.79 -23.59 -8.34
CA ARG A 1 25.19 -23.50 -8.12
C ARG A 1 24.50 -22.92 -7.89
N ALA A 2 24.10 -22.93 -7.98
CA ALA A 2 23.20 -22.49 -7.74
C ALA A 2 22.87 -21.57 -7.32
N ARG A 3 22.58 -20.97 -7.41
CA ARG A 3 22.15 -20.07 -6.96
C ARG A 3 21.29 -20.08 -6.26
N ARG A 4 21.33 -19.79 -5.80
CA ARG A 4 20.47 -19.81 -4.98
C ARG A 4 19.46 -18.97 -5.06
N PRO A 5 18.49 -19.41 -4.94
CA PRO A 5 17.45 -18.50 -5.02
C PRO A 5 17.66 -17.48 -4.01
N SER A 6 17.42 -16.39 -4.38
CA SER A 6 17.48 -15.35 -3.52
C SER A 6 16.55 -15.56 -2.42
N ARG A 7 16.98 -15.41 -1.22
CA ARG A 7 16.15 -15.48 -0.19
C ARG A 7 15.29 -14.35 -0.15
N SER A 8 15.61 -13.25 -0.74
CA SER A 8 14.71 -12.17 -0.78
C SER A 8 13.95 -12.22 -2.06
N SER A 9 12.65 -12.27 -1.99
CA SER A 9 11.82 -12.10 -3.15
C SER A 9 12.00 -10.69 -3.66
N PRO A 10 12.20 -10.51 -4.96
CA PRO A 10 12.27 -9.16 -5.50
C PRO A 10 11.04 -8.38 -5.08
N GLY A 11 11.27 -7.15 -4.65
CA GLY A 11 10.19 -6.26 -4.26
C GLY A 11 9.75 -6.38 -2.81
N PHE A 12 10.22 -7.40 -2.08
CA PHE A 12 9.88 -7.56 -0.66
C PHE A 12 11.12 -7.66 0.20
N ASP A 13 10.99 -7.17 1.44
CA ASP A 13 11.87 -7.57 2.51
C ASP A 13 11.17 -8.76 3.18
N PRO A 14 11.61 -9.98 2.91
CA PRO A 14 10.86 -11.16 3.36
C PRO A 14 10.93 -11.38 4.87
N THR A 15 11.79 -10.65 5.57
CA THR A 15 11.79 -10.72 7.03
C THR A 15 10.65 -9.89 7.62
N ALA A 16 10.02 -9.04 6.82
CA ALA A 16 8.97 -8.16 7.30
C ALA A 16 7.61 -8.50 6.70
N VAL A 17 7.55 -8.77 5.40
CA VAL A 17 6.27 -8.95 4.72
C VAL A 17 6.44 -9.84 3.49
N ARG A 18 5.40 -10.60 3.18
CA ARG A 18 5.30 -11.39 1.96
C ARG A 18 3.93 -11.24 1.37
N GLY A 19 3.81 -11.50 0.09
CA GLY A 19 2.53 -11.46 -0.59
C GLY A 19 2.67 -11.85 -2.03
N THR A 20 1.58 -11.71 -2.78
CA THR A 20 1.52 -12.10 -4.18
C THR A 20 1.20 -10.89 -5.03
N PRO A 21 2.21 -10.25 -5.63
CA PRO A 21 1.94 -9.11 -6.50
C PRO A 21 1.38 -9.59 -7.84
N PRO A 22 0.60 -8.74 -8.51
CA PRO A 22 0.22 -9.04 -9.88
C PRO A 22 1.45 -9.21 -10.77
N PRO A 23 1.36 -10.07 -11.81
CA PRO A 23 2.53 -10.33 -12.64
C PRO A 23 3.03 -9.11 -13.41
N ASP A 24 2.17 -8.11 -13.63
CA ASP A 24 2.57 -6.91 -14.35
C ASP A 24 3.35 -5.93 -13.51
N TRP A 25 3.38 -6.12 -12.20
CA TRP A 25 4.11 -5.21 -11.33
C TRP A 25 5.57 -5.63 -11.27
N LYS A 26 6.46 -4.67 -11.44
CA LYS A 26 7.90 -4.93 -11.41
C LYS A 26 8.45 -4.59 -10.03
N PRO A 27 9.37 -5.38 -9.50
CA PRO A 27 9.98 -5.06 -8.21
C PRO A 27 10.72 -3.73 -8.26
N GLY A 28 10.57 -2.95 -7.21
CA GLY A 28 11.33 -1.74 -7.02
C GLY A 28 12.27 -1.88 -5.82
N PRO A 29 13.00 -0.82 -5.50
CA PRO A 29 14.00 -0.90 -4.42
C PRO A 29 13.34 -0.95 -3.06
N VAL A 30 13.83 -1.87 -2.22
CA VAL A 30 13.37 -2.04 -0.84
C VAL A 30 14.41 -1.43 0.08
N THR A 31 14.39 -0.12 0.17
CA THR A 31 15.38 0.63 0.93
C THR A 31 14.69 1.56 1.91
N GLY A 32 15.40 1.99 2.91
CA GLY A 32 14.87 2.90 3.91
C GLY A 32 13.74 2.23 4.68
N MET A 33 12.61 2.91 4.77
CA MET A 33 11.44 2.38 5.49
C MET A 33 10.63 1.41 4.66
N ARG A 34 10.92 1.28 3.38
CA ARG A 34 10.13 0.43 2.49
C ARG A 34 10.40 -1.03 2.79
N LYS A 35 9.35 -1.78 3.06
CA LYS A 35 9.43 -3.23 3.23
C LYS A 35 8.90 -3.97 2.02
N ALA A 36 8.28 -3.24 1.10
CA ALA A 36 7.92 -3.75 -0.23
C ALA A 36 7.83 -2.57 -1.17
N CYS A 37 8.14 -2.82 -2.43
CA CYS A 37 8.05 -1.79 -3.46
C CYS A 37 7.84 -2.44 -4.81
N PHE A 38 6.83 -1.98 -5.53
CA PHE A 38 6.55 -2.44 -6.88
C PHE A 38 6.20 -1.24 -7.75
N ARG A 39 6.45 -1.37 -9.03
CA ARG A 39 6.15 -0.32 -9.99
C ARG A 39 5.51 -0.93 -11.21
N MET A 40 4.70 -0.13 -11.87
CA MET A 40 4.08 -0.54 -13.10
C MET A 40 4.02 0.66 -14.03
N GLN A 41 4.18 0.41 -15.32
CA GLN A 41 4.13 1.43 -16.34
C GLN A 41 3.34 0.88 -17.50
N ALA A 42 2.36 1.63 -17.99
CA ALA A 42 1.55 1.23 -19.12
C ALA A 42 1.06 2.47 -19.83
N ASP A 43 1.26 2.51 -21.16
CA ASP A 43 0.76 3.60 -22.00
C ASP A 43 1.18 4.98 -21.50
N GLY A 44 2.42 5.09 -21.03
CA GLY A 44 2.95 6.35 -20.53
C GLY A 44 2.50 6.73 -19.13
N HIS A 45 1.73 5.87 -18.47
CA HIS A 45 1.25 6.09 -17.11
C HIS A 45 2.02 5.22 -16.13
N ASN A 46 2.27 5.75 -14.94
CA ASN A 46 3.08 5.08 -13.94
C ASN A 46 2.34 4.96 -12.63
N LEU A 47 2.65 3.89 -11.90
CA LEU A 47 2.25 3.78 -10.49
C LEU A 47 3.36 3.16 -9.68
N GLU A 48 3.30 3.39 -8.38
CA GLU A 48 4.22 2.78 -7.44
C GLU A 48 3.44 2.28 -6.23
N VAL A 49 3.76 1.07 -5.78
CA VAL A 49 3.14 0.47 -4.61
C VAL A 49 4.23 0.26 -3.56
N THR A 50 3.95 0.71 -2.33
CA THR A 50 4.90 0.56 -1.23
C THR A 50 4.20 0.01 0.00
N VAL A 51 4.95 -0.73 0.80
CA VAL A 51 4.52 -1.17 2.13
C VAL A 51 5.53 -0.63 3.12
N ILE A 52 5.06 0.16 4.07
CA ILE A 52 5.93 0.74 5.08
C ILE A 52 5.29 0.64 6.45
N PRO A 53 6.11 0.42 7.50
CA PRO A 53 5.60 0.62 8.86
C PRO A 53 5.55 2.11 9.13
N ALA A 54 4.49 2.55 9.78
CA ALA A 54 4.33 3.96 10.06
C ALA A 54 3.50 4.15 11.31
N GLY A 55 3.58 5.34 11.86
CA GLY A 55 2.78 5.69 13.02
C GLY A 55 1.92 6.88 12.72
N GLY A 56 1.27 7.35 13.75
CA GLY A 56 0.47 8.55 13.65
C GLY A 56 -0.99 8.26 13.42
N ASP A 57 -1.74 9.32 13.47
CA ASP A 57 -3.18 9.28 13.35
C ASP A 57 -3.58 9.03 11.90
N LEU A 58 -4.56 8.16 11.70
CA LEU A 58 -5.02 7.83 10.35
C LEU A 58 -5.53 9.06 9.61
N LEU A 59 -6.35 9.86 10.28
CA LEU A 59 -6.91 11.05 9.65
C LEU A 59 -5.82 12.02 9.22
N ALA A 60 -4.81 12.22 10.08
CA ALA A 60 -3.71 13.12 9.74
C ALA A 60 -2.94 12.62 8.52
N ASN A 61 -2.70 11.31 8.45
CA ASN A 61 -1.99 10.74 7.31
C ASN A 61 -2.80 10.85 6.02
N VAL A 62 -4.09 10.54 6.09
CA VAL A 62 -4.95 10.64 4.91
C VAL A 62 -5.01 12.10 4.43
N ASN A 63 -5.13 13.04 5.35
CA ASN A 63 -5.19 14.45 4.96
C ASN A 63 -3.87 14.97 4.41
N ARG A 64 -2.74 14.41 4.88
CA ARG A 64 -1.46 14.75 4.27
C ARG A 64 -1.41 14.27 2.81
N TRP A 65 -1.89 13.06 2.55
CA TRP A 65 -1.94 12.54 1.19
C TRP A 65 -2.92 13.33 0.32
N ARG A 66 -4.06 13.71 0.88
CA ARG A 66 -5.02 14.52 0.15
C ARG A 66 -4.41 15.87 -0.22
N GLY A 67 -3.65 16.46 0.69
CA GLY A 67 -2.94 17.69 0.38
C GLY A 67 -1.94 17.53 -0.75
N GLN A 68 -1.26 16.38 -0.82
CA GLN A 68 -0.33 16.11 -1.91
C GLN A 68 -1.05 16.08 -3.26
N LEU A 69 -2.31 15.72 -3.27
CA LEU A 69 -3.12 15.68 -4.50
C LEU A 69 -4.00 16.92 -4.65
N LYS A 70 -3.79 17.93 -3.80
CA LYS A 70 -4.52 19.21 -3.83
C LYS A 70 -6.01 19.04 -3.58
N LEU A 71 -6.34 18.13 -2.67
CA LEU A 71 -7.71 17.88 -2.26
C LEU A 71 -7.93 18.45 -0.87
N GLU A 72 -9.18 18.82 -0.59
CA GLU A 72 -9.54 19.34 0.72
C GLU A 72 -9.42 18.26 1.78
N PRO A 73 -9.09 18.65 3.03
CA PRO A 73 -9.02 17.66 4.09
C PRO A 73 -10.40 17.13 4.46
N LEU A 74 -10.41 15.91 4.99
CA LEU A 74 -11.62 15.29 5.50
C LEU A 74 -11.70 15.50 7.01
N ASP A 75 -12.92 15.49 7.56
CA ASP A 75 -13.08 15.33 9.00
C ASP A 75 -13.21 13.84 9.34
N GLN A 76 -13.33 13.53 10.62
CA GLN A 76 -13.34 12.14 11.07
C GLN A 76 -14.52 11.37 10.51
N GLN A 77 -15.70 11.99 10.45
CA GLN A 77 -16.88 11.31 9.93
C GLN A 77 -16.76 11.02 8.45
N GLN A 78 -16.22 11.98 7.70
CA GLN A 78 -16.00 11.79 6.26
C GLN A 78 -15.00 10.68 6.01
N LEU A 79 -13.98 10.57 6.85
CA LEU A 79 -13.02 9.48 6.73
C LEU A 79 -13.69 8.13 6.95
N ILE A 80 -14.50 8.03 8.00
CA ILE A 80 -15.22 6.79 8.29
C ILE A 80 -16.12 6.42 7.12
N ASP A 81 -16.86 7.38 6.61
CA ASP A 81 -17.81 7.14 5.52
C ASP A 81 -17.12 6.75 4.22
N SER A 82 -15.88 7.17 4.04
CA SER A 82 -15.13 6.90 2.79
C SER A 82 -14.32 5.62 2.86
N SER A 83 -14.15 5.02 4.03
CA SER A 83 -13.27 3.87 4.17
C SER A 83 -14.07 2.58 4.15
N LEU A 84 -13.40 1.51 3.72
CA LEU A 84 -13.97 0.17 3.71
C LEU A 84 -13.10 -0.73 4.58
N ASP A 85 -13.73 -1.75 5.16
CA ASP A 85 -12.97 -2.74 5.91
C ASP A 85 -12.21 -3.64 4.97
N VAL A 86 -11.01 -4.03 5.36
CA VAL A 86 -10.16 -4.90 4.56
C VAL A 86 -9.36 -5.80 5.50
N LYS A 87 -8.96 -6.96 5.01
CA LYS A 87 -8.17 -7.90 5.81
C LYS A 87 -6.92 -8.34 5.06
N ALA A 88 -5.87 -8.56 5.82
CA ALA A 88 -4.67 -9.23 5.33
C ALA A 88 -4.32 -10.29 6.36
N GLY A 89 -4.63 -11.55 6.04
CA GLY A 89 -4.51 -12.62 7.02
C GLY A 89 -5.40 -12.37 8.22
N ASN A 90 -4.81 -12.29 9.40
CA ASN A 90 -5.54 -12.03 10.64
C ASN A 90 -5.65 -10.57 10.98
N LEU A 91 -5.04 -9.70 10.21
CA LEU A 91 -5.08 -8.27 10.50
C LEU A 91 -6.28 -7.62 9.85
N ASP A 92 -6.95 -6.80 10.61
CA ASP A 92 -8.04 -5.97 10.11
C ASP A 92 -7.50 -4.60 9.78
N GLY A 93 -7.99 -4.01 8.71
CA GLY A 93 -7.54 -2.70 8.29
C GLY A 93 -8.63 -1.89 7.62
N LYS A 94 -8.24 -0.75 7.13
CA LYS A 94 -9.14 0.15 6.41
C LYS A 94 -8.55 0.43 5.03
N TYR A 95 -9.43 0.48 4.05
CA TYR A 95 -9.06 0.79 2.67
C TYR A 95 -9.72 2.09 2.27
N ILE A 96 -8.96 2.97 1.66
CA ILE A 96 -9.48 4.25 1.22
C ILE A 96 -8.94 4.59 -0.17
N VAL A 97 -9.79 5.23 -0.98
CA VAL A 97 -9.42 5.73 -2.30
C VAL A 97 -9.36 7.24 -2.22
N ILE A 98 -8.27 7.81 -2.70
CA ILE A 98 -8.09 9.26 -2.72
C ILE A 98 -7.94 9.67 -4.19
N PRO A 99 -9.06 10.00 -4.85
CA PRO A 99 -9.02 10.27 -6.28
C PRO A 99 -8.67 11.73 -6.57
N GLY A 100 -7.47 11.96 -7.06
CA GLY A 100 -7.06 13.28 -7.51
C GLY A 100 -7.29 13.45 -9.00
N ALA A 101 -7.11 14.66 -9.48
CA ALA A 101 -7.34 14.96 -10.88
C ALA A 101 -6.34 14.26 -11.79
N SER A 102 -5.06 14.31 -11.43
CA SER A 102 -4.04 13.69 -12.26
C SER A 102 -3.45 12.44 -11.62
N GLU A 103 -3.41 12.40 -10.28
CA GLU A 103 -2.92 11.23 -9.56
C GLU A 103 -3.96 10.75 -8.55
N THR A 104 -3.93 9.47 -8.26
CA THR A 104 -4.83 8.84 -7.30
C THR A 104 -3.99 8.01 -6.33
N ILE A 105 -4.41 7.99 -5.08
CA ILE A 105 -3.80 7.14 -4.07
C ILE A 105 -4.84 6.12 -3.61
N LEU A 106 -4.42 4.86 -3.58
CA LEU A 106 -5.18 3.78 -2.96
C LEU A 106 -4.38 3.36 -1.74
N ALA A 107 -5.02 3.26 -0.59
CA ALA A 107 -4.28 2.95 0.63
C ALA A 107 -5.04 1.96 1.49
N ALA A 108 -4.30 1.02 2.06
CA ALA A 108 -4.81 0.12 3.07
C ALA A 108 -3.94 0.27 4.30
N ILE A 109 -4.57 0.41 5.47
CA ILE A 109 -3.85 0.67 6.71
C ILE A 109 -4.25 -0.40 7.70
N PHE A 110 -3.25 -1.07 8.28
CA PHE A 110 -3.43 -2.15 9.23
C PHE A 110 -2.78 -1.77 10.55
N PRO A 111 -3.57 -1.32 11.54
CA PRO A 111 -3.02 -1.04 12.87
C PRO A 111 -2.57 -2.31 13.55
N GLU A 112 -1.51 -2.21 14.33
CA GLU A 112 -0.98 -3.33 15.09
C GLU A 112 -1.22 -3.15 16.57
N ALA A 113 -1.34 -4.28 17.28
CA ALA A 113 -1.66 -4.25 18.70
C ALA A 113 -0.62 -3.51 19.52
N GLY A 114 0.64 -3.58 19.14
CA GLY A 114 1.72 -2.93 19.88
C GLY A 114 1.90 -1.47 19.53
N GLY A 115 1.04 -0.92 18.70
CA GLY A 115 1.18 0.45 18.22
C GLY A 115 1.76 0.48 16.81
N GLY A 116 1.62 1.60 16.16
CA GLY A 116 2.02 1.71 14.77
C GLY A 116 1.06 1.02 13.82
N SER A 117 1.36 1.10 12.57
CA SER A 117 0.51 0.54 11.53
C SER A 117 1.35 0.12 10.34
N TRP A 118 0.78 -0.77 9.52
CA TRP A 118 1.33 -1.06 8.20
C TRP A 118 0.55 -0.23 7.19
N PHE A 119 1.26 0.53 6.38
CA PHE A 119 0.66 1.32 5.31
C PHE A 119 1.00 0.67 3.98
N VAL A 120 -0.04 0.26 3.25
CA VAL A 120 0.10 -0.30 1.91
C VAL A 120 -0.50 0.74 0.97
N LYS A 121 0.32 1.35 0.15
CA LYS A 121 -0.12 2.50 -0.63
C LYS A 121 0.27 2.34 -2.09
N LEU A 122 -0.70 2.58 -2.97
CA LEU A 122 -0.47 2.73 -4.39
C LEU A 122 -0.67 4.19 -4.74
N ARG A 123 0.29 4.77 -5.43
CA ARG A 123 0.16 6.13 -5.95
C ARG A 123 0.56 6.13 -7.41
N GLY A 124 -0.26 6.71 -8.25
CA GLY A 124 0.03 6.76 -9.66
C GLY A 124 -0.95 7.61 -10.43
N ASP A 125 -0.73 7.69 -11.72
CA ASP A 125 -1.64 8.42 -12.59
C ASP A 125 -3.04 7.88 -12.42
N SER A 126 -4.02 8.78 -12.38
CA SER A 126 -5.40 8.40 -12.05
C SER A 126 -5.95 7.34 -12.97
N LYS A 127 -5.61 7.39 -14.26
CA LYS A 127 -6.09 6.40 -15.19
C LYS A 127 -5.63 5.00 -14.85
N ILE A 128 -4.32 4.82 -14.61
CA ILE A 128 -3.79 3.50 -14.33
C ILE A 128 -4.19 3.04 -12.92
N ALA A 129 -4.24 3.97 -11.97
CA ALA A 129 -4.64 3.60 -10.61
C ALA A 129 -6.07 3.07 -10.58
N GLU A 130 -6.96 3.70 -11.33
CA GLU A 130 -8.33 3.27 -11.38
C GLU A 130 -8.47 1.85 -11.93
N LEU A 131 -7.71 1.55 -12.99
CA LEU A 131 -7.73 0.22 -13.57
C LEU A 131 -7.10 -0.83 -12.66
N GLN A 132 -6.28 -0.43 -11.72
CA GLN A 132 -5.55 -1.35 -10.86
C GLN A 132 -6.20 -1.53 -9.49
N GLN A 133 -7.40 -1.00 -9.27
CA GLN A 133 -8.02 -1.10 -7.94
C GLN A 133 -8.22 -2.54 -7.50
N GLU A 134 -8.76 -3.39 -8.37
CA GLU A 134 -8.98 -4.78 -8.01
C GLU A 134 -7.68 -5.51 -7.76
N ALA A 135 -6.69 -5.27 -8.63
CA ALA A 135 -5.39 -5.91 -8.47
C ALA A 135 -4.72 -5.46 -7.17
N PHE A 136 -4.85 -4.19 -6.83
CA PHE A 136 -4.31 -3.69 -5.58
C PHE A 136 -4.98 -4.33 -4.38
N ARG A 137 -6.29 -4.44 -4.40
CA ARG A 137 -7.02 -5.06 -3.28
C ARG A 137 -6.66 -6.53 -3.13
N ALA A 138 -6.49 -7.24 -4.24
CA ALA A 138 -6.04 -8.63 -4.18
C ALA A 138 -4.64 -8.73 -3.60
N PHE A 139 -3.75 -7.84 -3.99
CA PHE A 139 -2.42 -7.78 -3.42
C PHE A 139 -2.47 -7.56 -1.92
N VAL A 140 -3.26 -6.58 -1.47
CA VAL A 140 -3.42 -6.28 -0.05
C VAL A 140 -3.87 -7.53 0.71
N SER A 141 -4.86 -8.23 0.19
CA SER A 141 -5.38 -9.43 0.86
C SER A 141 -4.36 -10.54 0.94
N SER A 142 -3.41 -10.57 0.00
CA SER A 142 -2.38 -11.61 -0.02
C SER A 142 -1.27 -11.36 0.99
N LEU A 143 -1.19 -10.17 1.55
CA LEU A 143 -0.07 -9.82 2.42
C LEU A 143 -0.10 -10.59 3.73
N ARG A 144 1.09 -10.99 4.16
CA ARG A 144 1.30 -11.59 5.46
C ARG A 144 2.50 -10.93 6.08
N PHE A 145 2.27 -10.34 7.24
CA PHE A 145 3.32 -9.61 7.93
C PHE A 145 4.04 -10.53 8.88
N SER A 146 5.28 -10.22 9.16
CA SER A 146 6.11 -11.09 9.98
C SER A 146 5.45 -11.37 11.31
N PRO A 147 5.51 -12.64 11.80
CA PRO A 147 4.92 -12.97 13.09
C PRO A 147 5.45 -12.13 14.23
N SER A 148 6.68 -11.65 14.11
CA SER A 148 7.26 -10.86 15.19
C SER A 148 6.56 -9.52 15.34
N PHE A 149 5.72 -9.14 14.38
CA PHE A 149 4.97 -7.90 14.45
C PHE A 149 3.52 -8.12 14.83
N GLN A 150 3.15 -9.33 15.15
CA GLN A 150 1.75 -9.61 15.47
C GLN A 150 1.56 -9.95 16.92
#